data_9558d63f5a2a05b2cf0894704b4d1074
#
_entry.id   9558d63f5a2a05b2cf0894704b4d1074
#
_cell.length_a   1.000
_cell.length_b   1.000
_cell.length_c   1.000
_cell.angle_alpha   90.00
_cell.angle_beta   90.00
_cell.angle_gamma   90.00
#
_symmetry.space_group_name_H-M   'P 1'
#
loop_
_entity.id
_entity.type
_entity.pdbx_description
1 polymer ?
#
loop_
_entity_poly.entity_id
_entity_poly.type
_entity_poly.pdbx_seq_one_letter_code
_entity_poly.pdbx_strand_id
1 'polypeptide(L)'
;MIWDATVADTLCQSYVYQCSKTPGAAAEIRETAKTKKYQELTNDYYFVPIGIETYGSWGFEGLKLIKTIGKKLKEVTGERRSTFFLSQSISIAIQRGNASCVIGTVPHSEGLEEVFEFVTTHPQSGGRRRSSQMEDVNSTTTTPSI
;
A
#
# COMPACT_ATOMS: atom_id res chain seq x y z
N MET A 1 21.71 13.58 -13.40
CA MET A 1 20.64 13.18 -12.45
C MET A 1 20.48 11.67 -12.48
N ILE A 2 20.45 11.02 -11.33
CA ILE A 2 20.17 9.59 -11.15
C ILE A 2 18.91 9.48 -10.29
N TRP A 3 18.09 8.47 -10.52
CA TRP A 3 16.91 8.21 -9.73
C TRP A 3 16.77 6.72 -9.44
N ASP A 4 16.10 6.38 -8.34
CA ASP A 4 15.76 5.00 -7.95
C ASP A 4 14.34 4.97 -7.38
N ALA A 5 13.48 4.16 -7.97
CA ALA A 5 12.09 4.03 -7.55
C ALA A 5 11.89 2.85 -6.59
N THR A 6 10.99 3.02 -5.65
CA THR A 6 10.56 1.96 -4.72
C THR A 6 9.07 2.06 -4.46
N VAL A 7 8.41 0.92 -4.41
CA VAL A 7 7.02 0.80 -3.98
C VAL A 7 7.00 0.28 -2.55
N ALA A 8 6.29 0.98 -1.68
CA ALA A 8 6.08 0.60 -0.28
C ALA A 8 4.68 -0.01 -0.12
N ASP A 9 4.60 -1.17 0.52
CA ASP A 9 3.30 -1.76 0.86
C ASP A 9 2.66 -0.98 2.02
N THR A 10 1.57 -0.27 1.72
CA THR A 10 0.82 0.57 2.67
C THR A 10 0.25 -0.24 3.84
N LEU A 11 -0.09 -1.51 3.60
CA LEU A 11 -0.69 -2.39 4.61
C LEU A 11 0.34 -3.22 5.39
N CYS A 12 1.62 -3.13 5.04
CA CYS A 12 2.67 -3.80 5.78
C CYS A 12 2.64 -3.38 7.26
N GLN A 13 2.78 -4.35 8.16
CA GLN A 13 2.74 -4.13 9.60
C GLN A 13 3.69 -3.02 10.07
N SER A 14 4.83 -2.85 9.39
CA SER A 14 5.82 -1.81 9.70
C SER A 14 5.34 -0.40 9.36
N TYR A 15 4.37 -0.23 8.48
CA TYR A 15 3.95 1.08 7.96
C TYR A 15 2.48 1.41 8.20
N VAL A 16 1.62 0.40 8.43
CA VAL A 16 0.16 0.58 8.50
C VAL A 16 -0.26 1.67 9.49
N TYR A 17 0.41 1.76 10.63
CA TYR A 17 0.09 2.80 11.63
C TYR A 17 0.42 4.21 11.12
N GLN A 18 1.59 4.41 10.52
CA GLN A 18 2.00 5.70 9.96
C GLN A 18 1.12 6.10 8.77
N CYS A 19 0.87 5.16 7.86
CA CYS A 19 0.02 5.37 6.68
C CYS A 19 -1.43 5.66 7.05
N SER A 20 -1.95 5.12 8.16
CA SER A 20 -3.29 5.45 8.66
C SER A 20 -3.44 6.90 9.14
N LYS A 21 -2.34 7.56 9.47
CA LYS A 21 -2.30 8.96 9.91
C LYS A 21 -1.95 9.92 8.78
N THR A 22 -0.99 9.53 7.95
CA THR A 22 -0.42 10.40 6.93
C THR A 22 -0.23 9.64 5.62
N PRO A 23 -1.00 9.96 4.57
CA PRO A 23 -0.78 9.40 3.24
C PRO A 23 0.64 9.70 2.75
N GLY A 24 1.34 8.71 2.21
CA GLY A 24 2.72 8.86 1.73
C GLY A 24 3.79 8.59 2.79
N ALA A 25 3.43 8.33 4.05
CA ALA A 25 4.39 8.11 5.12
C ALA A 25 5.36 6.95 4.86
N ALA A 26 4.87 5.82 4.36
CA ALA A 26 5.74 4.69 4.00
C ALA A 26 6.66 5.04 2.82
N ALA A 27 6.14 5.77 1.84
CA ALA A 27 6.93 6.25 0.71
C ALA A 27 8.08 7.16 1.17
N GLU A 28 7.83 8.13 2.06
CA GLU A 28 8.85 9.03 2.62
C GLU A 28 9.92 8.28 3.44
N ILE A 29 9.52 7.28 4.23
CA ILE A 29 10.45 6.42 4.96
C ILE A 29 11.39 5.70 3.97
N ARG A 30 10.85 5.21 2.85
CA ARG A 30 11.65 4.55 1.81
C ARG A 30 12.55 5.52 1.06
N GLU A 31 12.09 6.73 0.75
CA GLU A 31 12.91 7.79 0.15
C GLU A 31 14.12 8.13 1.05
N THR A 32 13.87 8.30 2.35
CA THR A 32 14.92 8.57 3.34
C THR A 32 15.94 7.43 3.40
N ALA A 33 15.47 6.18 3.42
CA ALA A 33 16.33 5.01 3.42
C ALA A 33 17.18 4.92 2.14
N LYS A 34 16.62 5.24 0.97
CA LYS A 34 17.33 5.29 -0.31
C LYS A 34 18.37 6.41 -0.33
N THR A 35 18.04 7.59 0.15
CA THR A 35 19.00 8.72 0.26
C THR A 35 20.20 8.33 1.11
N LYS A 36 19.95 7.70 2.26
CA LYS A 36 21.02 7.22 3.13
C LYS A 36 21.87 6.12 2.47
N LYS A 37 21.22 5.16 1.79
CA LYS A 37 21.91 4.06 1.10
C LYS A 37 22.86 4.58 -0.01
N TYR A 38 22.43 5.60 -0.74
CA TYR A 38 23.14 6.13 -1.90
C TYR A 38 23.84 7.47 -1.61
N GLN A 39 24.16 7.72 -0.33
CA GLN A 39 24.80 8.97 0.08
C GLN A 39 26.10 9.27 -0.66
N GLU A 40 26.90 8.25 -0.98
CA GLU A 40 28.15 8.42 -1.74
C GLU A 40 27.89 8.95 -3.16
N LEU A 41 26.79 8.55 -3.80
CA LEU A 41 26.44 9.03 -5.14
C LEU A 41 26.03 10.51 -5.16
N THR A 42 25.62 11.06 -4.04
CA THR A 42 25.19 12.47 -3.96
C THR A 42 26.36 13.46 -4.05
N ASN A 43 27.60 13.00 -3.92
CA ASN A 43 28.78 13.83 -4.10
C ASN A 43 29.01 14.22 -5.56
N ASP A 44 28.73 13.28 -6.49
CA ASP A 44 28.99 13.45 -7.93
C ASP A 44 27.74 13.67 -8.76
N TYR A 45 26.59 13.24 -8.24
CA TYR A 45 25.32 13.21 -8.97
C TYR A 45 24.16 13.77 -8.15
N TYR A 46 23.25 14.44 -8.85
CA TYR A 46 21.95 14.76 -8.26
C TYR A 46 21.08 13.49 -8.22
N PHE A 47 20.93 12.92 -7.02
CA PHE A 47 20.16 11.71 -6.77
C PHE A 47 18.74 12.07 -6.32
N VAL A 48 17.72 11.39 -6.89
CA VAL A 48 16.31 11.55 -6.54
C VAL A 48 15.73 10.19 -6.16
N PRO A 49 15.44 9.94 -4.89
CA PRO A 49 14.65 8.80 -4.48
C PRO A 49 13.18 9.01 -4.88
N ILE A 50 12.55 7.98 -5.41
CA ILE A 50 11.12 8.03 -5.74
C ILE A 50 10.42 6.97 -4.90
N GLY A 51 9.66 7.41 -3.91
CA GLY A 51 8.82 6.55 -3.08
C GLY A 51 7.36 6.63 -3.51
N ILE A 52 6.70 5.48 -3.63
CA ILE A 52 5.27 5.38 -3.94
C ILE A 52 4.68 4.30 -3.06
N GLU A 53 3.50 4.52 -2.52
CA GLU A 53 2.73 3.50 -1.81
C GLU A 53 1.88 2.68 -2.77
N THR A 54 1.56 1.42 -2.41
CA THR A 54 0.72 0.54 -3.23
C THR A 54 -0.63 1.14 -3.60
N TYR A 55 -1.19 2.01 -2.75
CA TYR A 55 -2.43 2.74 -3.04
C TYR A 55 -2.22 4.07 -3.78
N GLY A 56 -0.99 4.37 -4.21
CA GLY A 56 -0.70 5.50 -5.09
C GLY A 56 -0.30 6.80 -4.38
N SER A 57 -0.16 6.81 -3.06
CA SER A 57 0.39 7.97 -2.33
C SER A 57 1.89 8.09 -2.61
N TRP A 58 2.36 9.33 -2.73
CA TRP A 58 3.74 9.63 -3.08
C TRP A 58 4.55 10.08 -1.86
N GLY A 59 5.83 9.78 -1.87
CA GLY A 59 6.80 10.46 -1.01
C GLY A 59 7.10 11.86 -1.52
N PHE A 60 7.71 12.66 -0.66
CA PHE A 60 7.96 14.08 -0.92
C PHE A 60 8.85 14.32 -2.14
N GLU A 61 9.98 13.63 -2.26
CA GLU A 61 10.94 13.82 -3.35
C GLU A 61 10.40 13.32 -4.70
N GLY A 62 9.69 12.18 -4.71
CA GLY A 62 9.01 11.68 -5.89
C GLY A 62 7.94 12.66 -6.40
N LEU A 63 7.11 13.19 -5.50
CA LEU A 63 6.10 14.18 -5.86
C LEU A 63 6.70 15.48 -6.40
N LYS A 64 7.81 15.94 -5.82
CA LYS A 64 8.56 17.12 -6.28
C LYS A 64 9.11 16.91 -7.68
N LEU A 65 9.69 15.73 -7.97
CA LEU A 65 10.17 15.39 -9.31
C LEU A 65 9.03 15.42 -10.33
N ILE A 66 7.90 14.77 -10.05
CA ILE A 66 6.74 14.76 -10.96
C ILE A 66 6.21 16.17 -11.25
N LYS A 67 6.11 17.02 -10.23
CA LYS A 67 5.73 18.42 -10.41
C LYS A 67 6.73 19.18 -11.30
N THR A 68 8.02 18.92 -11.15
CA THR A 68 9.08 19.55 -11.96
C THR A 68 8.98 19.10 -13.42
N ILE A 69 8.82 17.79 -13.67
CA ILE A 69 8.64 17.24 -15.02
C ILE A 69 7.36 17.81 -15.66
N GLY A 70 6.25 17.80 -14.91
CA GLY A 70 4.96 18.32 -15.39
C GLY A 70 5.04 19.81 -15.78
N LYS A 71 5.80 20.62 -15.01
CA LYS A 71 6.06 22.01 -15.35
C LYS A 71 6.86 22.15 -16.68
N LYS A 72 7.88 21.32 -16.84
CA LYS A 72 8.67 21.29 -18.09
C LYS A 72 7.83 20.84 -19.28
N LEU A 73 7.00 19.82 -19.11
CA LEU A 73 6.07 19.38 -20.17
C LEU A 73 5.13 20.51 -20.57
N LYS A 74 4.59 21.26 -19.60
CA LYS A 74 3.75 22.42 -19.88
C LYS A 74 4.49 23.49 -20.67
N GLU A 75 5.74 23.78 -20.34
CA GLU A 75 6.58 24.76 -21.07
C GLU A 75 6.82 24.35 -22.52
N VAL A 76 7.05 23.05 -22.77
CA VAL A 76 7.36 22.52 -24.11
C VAL A 76 6.12 22.32 -24.95
N THR A 77 5.03 21.80 -24.38
CA THR A 77 3.82 21.41 -25.12
C THR A 77 2.75 22.50 -25.17
N GLY A 78 2.83 23.51 -24.29
CA GLY A 78 1.78 24.50 -24.08
C GLY A 78 0.54 23.97 -23.34
N GLU A 79 0.47 22.66 -23.04
CA GLU A 79 -0.69 22.05 -22.39
C GLU A 79 -0.69 22.34 -20.88
N ARG A 80 -1.68 23.11 -20.44
CA ARG A 80 -1.81 23.55 -19.04
C ARG A 80 -2.03 22.40 -18.05
N ARG A 81 -2.54 21.27 -18.49
CA ARG A 81 -2.89 20.10 -17.68
C ARG A 81 -1.80 19.04 -17.69
N SER A 82 -0.62 19.29 -18.27
CA SER A 82 0.47 18.31 -18.40
C SER A 82 0.84 17.63 -17.08
N THR A 83 0.94 18.38 -15.98
CA THR A 83 1.24 17.80 -14.65
C THR A 83 0.14 16.84 -14.19
N PHE A 84 -1.11 17.21 -14.41
CA PHE A 84 -2.26 16.37 -14.06
C PHE A 84 -2.29 15.08 -14.88
N PHE A 85 -2.11 15.16 -16.18
CA PHE A 85 -2.05 13.99 -17.05
C PHE A 85 -0.89 13.06 -16.71
N LEU A 86 0.29 13.61 -16.41
CA LEU A 86 1.44 12.83 -15.98
C LEU A 86 1.14 12.07 -14.68
N SER A 87 0.63 12.75 -13.65
CA SER A 87 0.27 12.13 -12.38
C SER A 87 -0.80 11.06 -12.54
N GLN A 88 -1.82 11.31 -13.35
CA GLN A 88 -2.89 10.35 -13.63
C GLN A 88 -2.35 9.11 -14.36
N SER A 89 -1.50 9.29 -15.37
CA SER A 89 -0.89 8.18 -16.11
C SER A 89 -0.09 7.27 -15.20
N ILE A 90 0.69 7.84 -14.28
CA ILE A 90 1.49 7.07 -13.32
C ILE A 90 0.58 6.34 -12.33
N SER A 91 -0.47 7.00 -11.81
CA SER A 91 -1.44 6.35 -10.91
C SER A 91 -2.11 5.15 -11.58
N ILE A 92 -2.51 5.27 -12.85
CA ILE A 92 -3.08 4.17 -13.62
C ILE A 92 -2.05 3.03 -13.80
N ALA A 93 -0.77 3.37 -14.09
CA ALA A 93 0.28 2.37 -14.23
C ALA A 93 0.51 1.58 -12.94
N ILE A 94 0.48 2.25 -11.77
CA ILE A 94 0.59 1.61 -10.45
C ILE A 94 -0.57 0.63 -10.24
N GLN A 95 -1.81 1.06 -10.48
CA GLN A 95 -2.99 0.20 -10.30
C GLN A 95 -2.99 -0.99 -11.26
N ARG A 96 -2.54 -0.80 -12.51
CA ARG A 96 -2.34 -1.92 -13.45
C ARG A 96 -1.28 -2.90 -12.95
N GLY A 97 -0.17 -2.41 -12.39
CA GLY A 97 0.86 -3.26 -11.78
C GLY A 97 0.32 -4.06 -10.60
N ASN A 98 -0.45 -3.43 -9.71
CA ASN A 98 -1.08 -4.09 -8.58
C ASN A 98 -2.08 -5.18 -9.06
N ALA A 99 -2.92 -4.85 -10.02
CA ALA A 99 -3.86 -5.82 -10.60
C ALA A 99 -3.13 -7.00 -11.24
N SER A 100 -2.05 -6.76 -11.98
CA SER A 100 -1.22 -7.82 -12.57
C SER A 100 -0.60 -8.73 -11.51
N CYS A 101 -0.15 -8.18 -10.39
CA CYS A 101 0.37 -8.96 -9.27
C CYS A 101 -0.71 -9.87 -8.68
N VAL A 102 -1.93 -9.35 -8.47
CA VAL A 102 -3.06 -10.14 -7.96
C VAL A 102 -3.44 -11.25 -8.93
N ILE A 103 -3.61 -10.92 -10.21
CA ILE A 103 -3.96 -11.91 -11.27
C ILE A 103 -2.88 -13.00 -11.37
N GLY A 104 -1.60 -12.63 -11.27
CA GLY A 104 -0.49 -13.58 -11.33
C GLY A 104 -0.41 -14.55 -10.13
N THR A 105 -1.12 -14.26 -9.03
CA THR A 105 -1.20 -15.17 -7.87
C THR A 105 -2.38 -16.13 -7.94
N VAL A 106 -3.33 -15.90 -8.86
CA VAL A 106 -4.49 -16.81 -9.06
C VAL A 106 -4.03 -18.03 -9.84
N PRO A 107 -4.30 -19.27 -9.36
CA PRO A 107 -4.00 -20.46 -10.12
C PRO A 107 -4.67 -20.44 -11.50
N HIS A 108 -3.94 -20.88 -12.53
CA HIS A 108 -4.45 -20.87 -13.92
C HIS A 108 -5.69 -21.77 -14.15
N SER A 109 -6.01 -22.64 -13.18
CA SER A 109 -7.18 -23.53 -13.21
C SER A 109 -8.49 -22.84 -12.78
N GLU A 110 -8.38 -21.68 -12.13
CA GLU A 110 -9.55 -20.92 -11.68
C GLU A 110 -9.73 -19.73 -12.61
N GLY A 111 -10.81 -19.72 -13.38
CA GLY A 111 -11.18 -18.56 -14.20
C GLY A 111 -11.41 -17.34 -13.32
N LEU A 112 -11.14 -16.15 -13.84
CA LEU A 112 -11.41 -14.90 -13.13
C LEU A 112 -12.88 -14.80 -12.67
N GLU A 113 -13.79 -15.44 -13.36
CA GLU A 113 -15.22 -15.50 -13.03
C GLU A 113 -15.47 -16.20 -11.70
N GLU A 114 -14.76 -17.30 -11.40
CA GLU A 114 -14.87 -18.01 -10.12
C GLU A 114 -14.36 -17.17 -8.93
N VAL A 115 -13.33 -16.37 -9.14
CA VAL A 115 -12.81 -15.47 -8.11
C VAL A 115 -13.84 -14.39 -7.76
N PHE A 116 -14.53 -13.82 -8.74
CA PHE A 116 -15.59 -12.84 -8.53
C PHE A 116 -16.84 -13.48 -7.91
N GLU A 117 -17.18 -14.72 -8.28
CA GLU A 117 -18.30 -15.45 -7.70
C GLU A 117 -18.03 -15.77 -6.22
N PHE A 118 -16.80 -16.17 -5.87
CA PHE A 118 -16.40 -16.38 -4.47
C PHE A 118 -16.57 -15.11 -3.61
N VAL A 119 -16.16 -13.95 -4.11
CA VAL A 119 -16.26 -12.67 -3.40
C VAL A 119 -17.72 -12.24 -3.20
N THR A 120 -18.61 -12.56 -4.17
CA THR A 120 -20.02 -12.19 -4.13
C THR A 120 -20.88 -13.15 -3.32
N THR A 121 -20.55 -14.45 -3.32
CA THR A 121 -21.32 -15.50 -2.65
C THR A 121 -20.93 -15.73 -1.18
N HIS A 122 -19.72 -15.30 -0.78
CA HIS A 122 -19.23 -15.38 0.59
C HIS A 122 -19.04 -13.96 1.17
N PRO A 123 -20.13 -13.22 1.46
CA PRO A 123 -19.98 -11.99 2.23
C PRO A 123 -19.41 -12.39 3.58
N GLN A 124 -18.27 -11.83 3.94
CA GLN A 124 -17.59 -12.05 5.21
C GLN A 124 -18.61 -11.96 6.34
N SER A 125 -18.99 -13.09 6.91
CA SER A 125 -19.83 -13.14 8.10
C SER A 125 -19.04 -12.47 9.22
N GLY A 126 -19.40 -11.20 9.49
CA GLY A 126 -18.80 -10.42 10.56
C GLY A 126 -18.81 -11.23 11.85
N GLY A 127 -17.65 -11.42 12.43
CA GLY A 127 -17.42 -12.20 13.63
C GLY A 127 -18.35 -11.80 14.75
N ARG A 128 -19.40 -12.58 14.95
CA ARG A 128 -20.23 -12.53 16.13
C ARG A 128 -19.37 -13.03 17.29
N ARG A 129 -18.93 -12.11 18.13
CA ARG A 129 -18.32 -12.46 19.42
C ARG A 129 -19.27 -13.38 20.16
N ARG A 130 -18.89 -14.63 20.37
CA ARG A 130 -19.51 -15.50 21.34
C ARG A 130 -19.22 -14.92 22.70
N SER A 131 -20.22 -14.32 23.33
CA SER A 131 -20.28 -14.13 24.76
C SER A 131 -20.29 -15.51 25.39
N SER A 132 -19.22 -15.82 26.13
CA SER A 132 -19.12 -16.99 27.00
C SER A 132 -20.21 -16.90 28.05
N GLN A 133 -21.21 -17.75 27.94
CA GLN A 133 -22.08 -18.04 29.09
C GLN A 133 -21.25 -18.79 30.13
N MET A 134 -21.15 -18.15 31.26
CA MET A 134 -20.67 -18.69 32.52
C MET A 134 -21.81 -19.54 33.04
N GLU A 135 -21.73 -20.85 32.88
CA GLU A 135 -22.63 -21.77 33.59
C GLU A 135 -22.08 -22.01 34.99
N ASP A 136 -22.87 -21.50 35.95
CA ASP A 136 -22.79 -21.86 37.35
C ASP A 136 -23.04 -23.36 37.51
N VAL A 137 -22.08 -24.08 38.02
CA VAL A 137 -22.29 -25.41 38.60
C VAL A 137 -22.27 -25.28 40.09
N ASN A 138 -23.48 -25.15 40.61
CA ASN A 138 -23.73 -25.23 42.02
C ASN A 138 -24.11 -26.66 42.41
N SER A 139 -23.56 -27.10 43.51
CA SER A 139 -24.04 -28.13 44.46
C SER A 139 -23.98 -29.60 44.02
N THR A 140 -23.35 -30.45 44.80
CA THR A 140 -24.08 -31.09 45.92
C THR A 140 -23.12 -31.81 46.84
N THR A 141 -23.21 -31.45 48.09
CA THR A 141 -22.86 -32.15 49.33
C THR A 141 -23.16 -33.64 49.28
N THR A 142 -22.25 -34.48 49.76
CA THR A 142 -22.62 -35.58 50.68
C THR A 142 -21.38 -36.12 51.39
N THR A 143 -21.33 -35.88 52.67
CA THR A 143 -20.54 -36.64 53.65
C THR A 143 -21.23 -37.99 53.88
N PRO A 144 -20.52 -39.08 54.22
CA PRO A 144 -20.80 -39.72 55.48
C PRO A 144 -19.55 -40.07 56.30
N SER A 145 -19.84 -39.99 57.60
CA SER A 145 -19.07 -40.47 58.74
C SER A 145 -18.56 -41.90 58.63
N ILE A 146 -17.37 -42.18 59.10
CA ILE A 146 -17.04 -42.96 60.33
C ILE A 146 -15.56 -42.68 60.62
#